data_85c48e0af86adfaea0dbaeb56f244bcd
#
_entry.id   85c48e0af86adfaea0dbaeb56f244bcd
#
_cell.length_a   1.000
_cell.length_b   1.000
_cell.length_c   1.000
_cell.angle_alpha   90.00
_cell.angle_beta   90.00
_cell.angle_gamma   90.00
#
_symmetry.space_group_name_H-M   'P 1'
#
loop_
_entity.id
_entity.type
_entity.pdbx_description
1 polymer ?
#
loop_
_entity_poly.entity_id
_entity_poly.type
_entity_poly.pdbx_seq_one_letter_code
_entity_poly.pdbx_strand_id
1 'polypeptide(L)'
;MRLQVLLPSRVLVDEPVRKVVAESENGWFCLLPRHADFVAALVPGILIFTSTGGTEGLVAIDHAMLVKCGDEALVSAWRGARGGDLESLREIVAREFLELDDRERIARSALARLEAGVVRRFVELGDHV
;
A
#
# COMPACT_ATOMS: atom_id res chain seq x y z
N MET A 1 14.16 -15.49 3.41
CA MET A 1 13.60 -14.15 3.69
C MET A 1 12.30 -14.30 4.47
N ARG A 2 12.13 -13.52 5.50
CA ARG A 2 10.89 -13.53 6.28
C ARG A 2 9.98 -12.40 5.84
N LEU A 3 8.74 -12.70 5.54
CA LEU A 3 7.73 -11.71 5.19
C LEU A 3 6.80 -11.46 6.37
N GLN A 4 6.65 -10.19 6.73
CA GLN A 4 5.65 -9.74 7.69
C GLN A 4 4.75 -8.72 7.01
N VAL A 5 3.45 -8.96 7.05
CA VAL A 5 2.42 -7.99 6.61
C VAL A 5 1.62 -7.57 7.83
N LEU A 6 1.78 -6.32 8.22
CA LEU A 6 1.23 -5.78 9.45
C LEU A 6 0.10 -4.79 9.16
N LEU A 7 -0.99 -4.94 9.90
CA LEU A 7 -2.06 -3.95 10.00
C LEU A 7 -2.01 -3.31 11.39
N PRO A 8 -2.67 -2.16 11.61
CA PRO A 8 -2.65 -1.51 12.92
C PRO A 8 -3.16 -2.39 14.08
N SER A 9 -4.06 -3.33 13.80
CA SER A 9 -4.70 -4.16 14.83
C SER A 9 -4.27 -5.63 14.80
N ARG A 10 -3.58 -6.08 13.75
CA ARG A 10 -3.21 -7.50 13.62
C ARG A 10 -2.11 -7.75 12.61
N VAL A 11 -1.53 -8.94 12.67
CA VAL A 11 -0.56 -9.44 11.70
C VAL A 11 -1.29 -10.33 10.70
N LEU A 12 -1.21 -10.02 9.41
CA LEU A 12 -1.82 -10.85 8.36
C LEU A 12 -0.91 -11.98 7.91
N VAL A 13 0.38 -11.71 7.79
CA VAL A 13 1.38 -12.69 7.37
C VAL A 13 2.62 -12.52 8.23
N ASP A 14 3.17 -13.63 8.66
CA ASP A 14 4.45 -13.68 9.37
C ASP A 14 5.05 -15.08 9.15
N GLU A 15 5.74 -15.24 8.03
CA GLU A 15 6.30 -16.54 7.66
C GLU A 15 7.52 -16.41 6.76
N PRO A 16 8.37 -17.46 6.70
CA PRO A 16 9.47 -17.48 5.75
C PRO A 16 8.95 -17.67 4.32
N VAL A 17 9.48 -16.84 3.42
CA VAL A 17 9.11 -16.86 2.00
C VAL A 17 10.36 -16.85 1.13
N ARG A 18 10.23 -17.28 -0.10
CA ARG A 18 11.30 -17.21 -1.10
C ARG A 18 11.08 -16.16 -2.17
N LYS A 19 9.88 -15.56 -2.24
CA LYS A 19 9.55 -14.60 -3.28
C LYS A 19 8.35 -13.76 -2.85
N VAL A 20 8.38 -12.48 -3.18
CA VAL A 20 7.26 -11.55 -3.02
C VAL A 20 7.09 -10.77 -4.30
N VAL A 21 5.87 -10.73 -4.83
CA VAL A 21 5.50 -9.92 -6.00
C VAL A 21 4.46 -8.90 -5.56
N ALA A 22 4.71 -7.64 -5.84
CA ALA A 22 3.82 -6.56 -5.46
C ALA A 22 3.86 -5.43 -6.50
N GLU A 23 2.86 -4.56 -6.46
CA GLU A 23 2.77 -3.40 -7.34
C GLU A 23 3.07 -2.12 -6.56
N SER A 24 4.08 -1.40 -7.01
CA SER A 24 4.39 -0.06 -6.51
C SER A 24 3.84 1.01 -7.46
N GLU A 25 3.94 2.26 -7.07
CA GLU A 25 3.59 3.39 -7.93
C GLU A 25 4.38 3.39 -9.26
N ASN A 26 5.56 2.78 -9.28
CA ASN A 26 6.42 2.68 -10.44
C ASN A 26 6.24 1.39 -11.25
N GLY A 27 5.30 0.54 -10.86
CA GLY A 27 5.00 -0.72 -11.53
C GLY A 27 5.23 -1.95 -10.66
N TRP A 28 5.07 -3.10 -11.27
CA TRP A 28 5.26 -4.39 -10.61
C TRP A 28 6.73 -4.69 -10.35
N PHE A 29 7.02 -5.32 -9.23
CA PHE A 29 8.35 -5.79 -8.90
C PHE A 29 8.31 -7.15 -8.21
N CYS A 30 9.44 -7.85 -8.28
CA CYS A 30 9.63 -9.16 -7.65
C CYS A 30 10.79 -9.06 -6.66
N LEU A 31 10.54 -9.40 -5.42
CA LEU A 31 11.53 -9.35 -4.35
C LEU A 31 12.01 -10.76 -4.03
N LEU A 32 13.32 -10.99 -4.16
CA LEU A 32 13.96 -12.25 -3.83
C LEU A 32 14.83 -12.08 -2.57
N PRO A 33 15.19 -13.18 -1.87
CA PRO A 33 15.96 -13.09 -0.61
C PRO A 33 17.27 -12.32 -0.69
N ARG A 34 17.93 -12.37 -1.85
CA ARG A 34 19.21 -11.68 -2.08
C ARG A 34 19.07 -10.26 -2.63
N HIS A 35 17.85 -9.77 -2.77
CA HIS A 35 17.62 -8.41 -3.22
C HIS A 35 18.28 -7.42 -2.25
N ALA A 36 18.85 -6.34 -2.78
CA ALA A 36 19.39 -5.27 -1.96
C ALA A 36 18.30 -4.62 -1.11
N ASP A 37 18.69 -3.95 -0.05
CA ASP A 37 17.77 -3.20 0.79
C ASP A 37 16.97 -2.21 -0.06
N PHE A 38 15.67 -2.15 0.18
CA PHE A 38 14.74 -1.52 -0.74
C PHE A 38 13.51 -1.01 0.00
N VAL A 39 13.02 0.15 -0.39
CA VAL A 39 11.79 0.74 0.14
C VAL A 39 10.89 1.09 -1.03
N ALA A 40 9.61 0.70 -0.94
CA ALA A 40 8.62 0.99 -1.97
C ALA A 40 7.29 1.38 -1.37
N ALA A 41 6.62 2.35 -2.00
CA ALA A 41 5.22 2.64 -1.72
C ALA A 41 4.36 1.74 -2.60
N LEU A 42 3.48 0.96 -1.99
CA LEU A 42 2.59 0.03 -2.67
C LEU A 42 1.24 0.69 -2.92
N VAL A 43 0.71 0.46 -4.12
CA VAL A 43 -0.66 0.87 -4.47
C VAL A 43 -1.66 -0.18 -4.01
N PRO A 44 -2.95 0.16 -3.85
CA PRO A 44 -3.97 -0.83 -3.55
C PRO A 44 -3.97 -1.95 -4.60
N GLY A 45 -3.86 -3.18 -4.14
CA GLY A 45 -3.77 -4.32 -5.03
C GLY A 45 -3.52 -5.62 -4.29
N ILE A 46 -3.05 -6.61 -5.02
CA ILE A 46 -2.79 -7.94 -4.49
C ILE A 46 -1.29 -8.19 -4.45
N LEU A 47 -0.80 -8.51 -3.27
CA LEU A 47 0.55 -8.98 -3.04
C LEU A 47 0.54 -10.50 -3.09
N ILE A 48 1.47 -11.08 -3.84
CA ILE A 48 1.62 -12.52 -4.00
C ILE A 48 2.95 -12.91 -3.38
N PHE A 49 2.94 -13.88 -2.49
CA PHE A 49 4.17 -14.41 -1.93
C PHE A 49 4.24 -15.92 -2.12
N THR A 50 5.46 -16.43 -2.25
CA THR A 50 5.71 -17.86 -2.34
C THR A 50 6.46 -18.29 -1.09
N SER A 51 5.89 -19.23 -0.33
CA SER A 51 6.52 -19.78 0.87
C SER A 51 7.78 -20.57 0.51
N THR A 52 8.59 -20.85 1.51
CA THR A 52 9.79 -21.70 1.31
C THR A 52 9.44 -23.09 0.81
N GLY A 53 8.24 -23.59 1.11
CA GLY A 53 7.73 -24.85 0.60
C GLY A 53 7.15 -24.80 -0.81
N GLY A 54 7.09 -23.62 -1.44
CA GLY A 54 6.57 -23.46 -2.80
C GLY A 54 5.09 -23.14 -2.91
N THR A 55 4.39 -22.97 -1.80
CA THR A 55 2.96 -22.61 -1.79
C THR A 55 2.80 -21.10 -1.96
N GLU A 56 1.92 -20.70 -2.88
CA GLU A 56 1.58 -19.28 -3.05
C GLU A 56 0.52 -18.83 -2.06
N GLY A 57 0.71 -17.61 -1.53
CA GLY A 57 -0.27 -16.92 -0.72
C GLY A 57 -0.64 -15.59 -1.37
N LEU A 58 -1.88 -15.18 -1.18
CA LEU A 58 -2.43 -13.94 -1.72
C LEU A 58 -2.90 -13.04 -0.59
N VAL A 59 -2.55 -11.77 -0.68
CA VAL A 59 -2.99 -10.75 0.29
C VAL A 59 -3.47 -9.52 -0.47
N ALA A 60 -4.71 -9.13 -0.21
CA ALA A 60 -5.20 -7.83 -0.67
C ALA A 60 -4.72 -6.76 0.29
N ILE A 61 -4.11 -5.71 -0.19
CA ILE A 61 -3.63 -4.59 0.61
C ILE A 61 -4.10 -3.27 0.04
N ASP A 62 -4.36 -2.33 0.92
CA ASP A 62 -4.53 -0.93 0.60
C ASP A 62 -3.17 -0.27 0.42
N HIS A 63 -3.10 1.04 0.38
CA HIS A 63 -1.82 1.73 0.39
C HIS A 63 -0.92 1.19 1.50
N ALA A 64 0.29 0.84 1.16
CA ALA A 64 1.22 0.22 2.07
C ALA A 64 2.65 0.69 1.80
N MET A 65 3.51 0.48 2.78
CA MET A 65 4.96 0.65 2.63
C MET A 65 5.62 -0.70 2.77
N LEU A 66 6.49 -1.02 1.83
CA LEU A 66 7.33 -2.22 1.88
C LEU A 66 8.77 -1.81 2.14
N VAL A 67 9.37 -2.45 3.13
CA VAL A 67 10.79 -2.27 3.48
C VAL A 67 11.49 -3.61 3.43
N LYS A 68 12.46 -3.76 2.55
CA LYS A 68 13.37 -4.91 2.52
C LYS A 68 14.65 -4.50 3.23
N CYS A 69 14.96 -5.15 4.33
CA CYS A 69 16.18 -4.93 5.09
C CYS A 69 16.81 -6.27 5.45
N GLY A 70 18.00 -6.54 4.92
CA GLY A 70 18.68 -7.80 5.13
C GLY A 70 17.82 -8.99 4.67
N ASP A 71 17.49 -9.88 5.60
CA ASP A 71 16.70 -11.08 5.34
C ASP A 71 15.22 -10.93 5.69
N GLU A 72 14.77 -9.70 5.90
CA GLU A 72 13.40 -9.40 6.27
C GLU A 72 12.73 -8.49 5.25
N ALA A 73 11.45 -8.77 4.97
CA ALA A 73 10.57 -7.92 4.18
C ALA A 73 9.36 -7.55 5.05
N LEU A 74 9.19 -6.26 5.32
CA LEU A 74 8.12 -5.74 6.15
C LEU A 74 7.17 -4.92 5.32
N VAL A 75 5.89 -5.26 5.37
CA VAL A 75 4.82 -4.50 4.73
C VAL A 75 3.90 -3.95 5.80
N SER A 76 3.73 -2.64 5.84
CA SER A 76 2.81 -1.95 6.76
C SER A 76 1.66 -1.38 5.94
N ALA A 77 0.45 -1.82 6.22
CA ALA A 77 -0.76 -1.39 5.52
C ALA A 77 -1.84 -0.96 6.53
N TRP A 78 -2.72 -0.07 6.08
CA TRP A 78 -3.88 0.34 6.90
C TRP A 78 -4.97 -0.72 6.90
N ARG A 79 -5.21 -1.33 5.74
CA ARG A 79 -6.23 -2.35 5.56
C ARG A 79 -5.66 -3.47 4.71
N GLY A 80 -6.14 -4.66 4.94
CA GLY A 80 -5.76 -5.82 4.16
C GLY A 80 -6.60 -7.02 4.50
N ALA A 81 -6.59 -7.99 3.60
CA ALA A 81 -7.26 -9.27 3.77
C ALA A 81 -6.43 -10.37 3.15
N ARG A 82 -6.22 -11.45 3.87
CA ARG A 82 -5.59 -12.65 3.38
C ARG A 82 -6.65 -13.61 2.87
N GLY A 83 -6.45 -14.19 1.70
CA GLY A 83 -7.41 -15.14 1.15
C GLY A 83 -6.79 -16.08 0.16
N GLY A 84 -7.54 -17.13 -0.20
CA GLY A 84 -7.10 -18.15 -1.13
C GLY A 84 -7.58 -17.95 -2.57
N ASP A 85 -8.50 -17.03 -2.81
CA ASP A 85 -9.12 -16.81 -4.11
C ASP A 85 -8.80 -15.42 -4.65
N LEU A 86 -8.20 -15.38 -5.83
CA LEU A 86 -7.80 -14.14 -6.49
C LEU A 86 -9.00 -13.25 -6.84
N GLU A 87 -10.10 -13.82 -7.30
CA GLU A 87 -11.29 -13.06 -7.67
C GLU A 87 -11.93 -12.36 -6.48
N SER A 88 -12.09 -13.07 -5.37
CA SER A 88 -12.60 -12.50 -4.13
C SER A 88 -11.75 -11.35 -3.62
N LEU A 89 -10.42 -11.49 -3.67
CA LEU A 89 -9.49 -10.44 -3.27
C LEU A 89 -9.53 -9.24 -4.21
N ARG A 90 -9.65 -9.46 -5.51
CA ARG A 90 -9.80 -8.37 -6.48
C ARG A 90 -11.07 -7.58 -6.25
N GLU A 91 -12.17 -8.25 -5.92
CA GLU A 91 -13.41 -7.57 -5.56
C GLU A 91 -13.27 -6.70 -4.31
N ILE A 92 -12.56 -7.20 -3.30
CA ILE A 92 -12.27 -6.44 -2.08
C ILE A 92 -11.45 -5.18 -2.41
N VAL A 93 -10.41 -5.31 -3.22
CA VAL A 93 -9.59 -4.18 -3.65
C VAL A 93 -10.44 -3.14 -4.40
N ALA A 94 -11.25 -3.60 -5.34
CA ALA A 94 -12.09 -2.70 -6.15
C ALA A 94 -13.15 -1.98 -5.31
N ARG A 95 -13.87 -2.71 -4.45
CA ARG A 95 -14.97 -2.15 -3.67
C ARG A 95 -14.53 -1.36 -2.45
N GLU A 96 -13.60 -1.91 -1.67
CA GLU A 96 -13.25 -1.35 -0.37
C GLU A 96 -12.09 -0.39 -0.42
N PHE A 97 -11.08 -0.68 -1.23
CA PHE A 97 -9.85 0.10 -1.22
C PHE A 97 -9.87 1.24 -2.25
N LEU A 98 -10.23 0.94 -3.49
CA LEU A 98 -10.22 1.94 -4.56
C LEU A 98 -11.35 2.96 -4.44
N GLU A 99 -12.55 2.55 -4.03
CA GLU A 99 -13.66 3.47 -3.79
C GLU A 99 -13.35 4.46 -2.66
N LEU A 100 -12.81 3.97 -1.55
CA LEU A 100 -12.42 4.83 -0.44
C LEU A 100 -11.28 5.78 -0.83
N ASP A 101 -10.37 5.30 -1.66
CA ASP A 101 -9.27 6.10 -2.17
C ASP A 101 -9.78 7.25 -3.05
N ASP A 102 -10.76 7.02 -3.89
CA ASP A 102 -11.41 8.06 -4.70
C ASP A 102 -12.10 9.10 -3.81
N ARG A 103 -12.79 8.69 -2.77
CA ARG A 103 -13.39 9.59 -1.79
C ARG A 103 -12.35 10.44 -1.07
N GLU A 104 -11.24 9.84 -0.67
CA GLU A 104 -10.13 10.57 -0.06
C GLU A 104 -9.53 11.60 -1.02
N ARG A 105 -9.34 11.25 -2.28
CA ARG A 105 -8.86 12.20 -3.31
C ARG A 105 -9.79 13.37 -3.49
N ILE A 106 -11.09 13.12 -3.55
CA ILE A 106 -12.10 14.18 -3.67
C ILE A 106 -12.03 15.11 -2.45
N ALA A 107 -11.95 14.55 -1.25
CA ALA A 107 -11.84 15.31 -0.02
C ALA A 107 -10.55 16.16 0.02
N ARG A 108 -9.42 15.59 -0.36
CA ARG A 108 -8.14 16.31 -0.43
C ARG A 108 -8.17 17.44 -1.45
N SER A 109 -8.77 17.20 -2.61
CA SER A 109 -8.93 18.23 -3.65
C SER A 109 -9.81 19.37 -3.17
N ALA A 110 -10.89 19.09 -2.47
CA ALA A 110 -11.76 20.10 -1.88
C ALA A 110 -11.03 20.93 -0.83
N LEU A 111 -10.26 20.28 0.07
CA LEU A 111 -9.45 20.97 1.08
C LEU A 111 -8.38 21.84 0.43
N ALA A 112 -7.69 21.35 -0.59
CA ALA A 112 -6.69 22.11 -1.31
C ALA A 112 -7.28 23.37 -1.97
N ARG A 113 -8.47 23.29 -2.52
CA ARG A 113 -9.18 24.45 -3.08
C ARG A 113 -9.54 25.47 -2.02
N LEU A 114 -9.99 25.02 -0.86
CA LEU A 114 -10.30 25.88 0.27
C LEU A 114 -9.05 26.60 0.78
N GLU A 115 -7.95 25.89 0.96
CA GLU A 115 -6.67 26.46 1.36
C GLU A 115 -6.16 27.49 0.37
N ALA A 116 -6.24 27.20 -0.93
CA ALA A 116 -5.84 28.15 -1.97
C ALA A 116 -6.72 29.42 -1.94
N GLY A 117 -8.01 29.28 -1.70
CA GLY A 117 -8.93 30.39 -1.53
C GLY A 117 -8.60 31.26 -0.33
N VAL A 118 -8.26 30.65 0.79
CA VAL A 118 -7.85 31.38 2.02
C VAL A 118 -6.53 32.13 1.78
N VAL A 119 -5.54 31.48 1.21
CA VAL A 119 -4.26 32.12 0.90
C VAL A 119 -4.44 33.30 -0.04
N ARG A 120 -5.26 33.17 -1.06
CA ARG A 120 -5.57 34.26 -2.00
C ARG A 120 -6.17 35.46 -1.30
N ARG A 121 -7.11 35.25 -0.39
CA ARG A 121 -7.71 36.33 0.42
C ARG A 121 -6.68 37.04 1.29
N PHE A 122 -5.76 36.30 1.89
CA PHE A 122 -4.68 36.87 2.68
C PHE A 122 -3.75 37.75 1.83
N VAL A 123 -3.40 37.30 0.63
CA VAL A 123 -2.58 38.09 -0.29
C VAL A 123 -3.30 39.36 -0.71
N GLU A 124 -4.59 39.30 -1.04
CA GLU A 124 -5.39 40.49 -1.40
C GLU A 124 -5.47 41.49 -0.27
N LEU A 125 -5.65 41.04 0.97
CA LEU A 125 -5.66 41.91 2.14
C LEU A 125 -4.29 42.53 2.37
N GLY A 126 -3.21 41.80 2.13
CA GLY A 126 -1.85 42.33 2.23
C GLY A 126 -1.55 43.42 1.21
N ASP A 127 -2.11 43.31 0.00
CA ASP A 127 -1.92 44.32 -1.07
C ASP A 127 -2.68 45.62 -0.82
N HIS A 128 -3.63 45.64 0.11
CA HIS A 128 -4.41 46.81 0.49
C HIS A 128 -3.83 47.59 1.68
N VAL A 129 -2.71 47.12 2.18
CA VAL A 129 -1.99 47.76 3.27
C VAL A 129 -0.79 48.52 2.72
#